data_4685110f6fd94aa856306476c1cea485
#
_entry.id   4685110f6fd94aa856306476c1cea485
#
_cell.length_a   1.000
_cell.length_b   1.000
_cell.length_c   1.000
_cell.angle_alpha   90.00
_cell.angle_beta   90.00
_cell.angle_gamma   90.00
#
_symmetry.space_group_name_H-M   'P 1'
#
loop_
_entity.id
_entity.type
_entity.pdbx_description
1 polymer ?
#
loop_
_entity_poly.entity_id
_entity_poly.type
_entity_poly.pdbx_seq_one_letter_code
_entity_poly.pdbx_strand_id
1 'polypeptide(L)'
;MKNNDLNYNLHTFYYAWYGNKEIDGSQRHWNHEVLPHWSNNTWNDLPDFPGGDDIGANFYPKLGNYSSNDLSTISKHINMIKRAGIGVITLSWWGEDTFEDKNVKLIMDIADAQKIKVSFHLEPTKDRTAEKVVKMIKYILDNSNSR
;
A
#
# COMPACT_ATOMS: atom_id res chain seq x y z
N MET A 1 0.03 -2.65 -29.02
CA MET A 1 0.26 -1.66 -27.94
C MET A 1 1.76 -1.47 -27.84
N LYS A 2 2.27 -0.22 -27.96
CA LYS A 2 3.70 0.05 -27.75
C LYS A 2 4.05 -0.39 -26.32
N ASN A 3 5.06 -1.24 -26.15
CA ASN A 3 5.67 -1.46 -24.84
C ASN A 3 6.19 -0.09 -24.41
N ASN A 4 5.53 0.53 -23.45
CA ASN A 4 6.08 1.73 -22.83
C ASN A 4 7.29 1.24 -21.99
N ASP A 5 8.47 1.67 -22.39
CA ASP A 5 9.67 1.44 -21.59
C ASP A 5 9.47 2.08 -20.21
N LEU A 6 9.90 1.36 -19.17
CA LEU A 6 9.81 1.89 -17.81
C LEU A 6 10.73 3.08 -17.63
N ASN A 7 10.19 4.18 -17.14
CA ASN A 7 10.96 5.36 -16.79
C ASN A 7 11.30 5.34 -15.29
N TYR A 8 12.55 5.06 -14.96
CA TYR A 8 13.04 5.00 -13.57
C TYR A 8 13.24 6.37 -12.91
N ASN A 9 13.05 7.47 -13.64
CA ASN A 9 12.95 8.81 -13.06
C ASN A 9 11.51 9.18 -12.69
N LEU A 10 10.56 8.29 -13.03
CA LEU A 10 9.15 8.47 -12.69
C LEU A 10 8.79 7.55 -11.53
N HIS A 11 8.40 8.15 -10.41
CA HIS A 11 8.03 7.47 -9.19
C HIS A 11 6.55 7.70 -8.88
N THR A 12 5.92 6.73 -8.22
CA THR A 12 4.59 6.89 -7.63
C THR A 12 4.56 6.36 -6.21
N PHE A 13 3.84 7.03 -5.32
CA PHE A 13 3.56 6.48 -3.99
C PHE A 13 2.69 5.22 -4.10
N TYR A 14 2.95 4.27 -3.21
CA TYR A 14 2.18 3.05 -3.07
C TYR A 14 1.83 2.85 -1.59
N TYR A 15 0.53 2.85 -1.30
CA TYR A 15 -0.01 2.67 0.05
C TYR A 15 -0.48 1.24 0.22
N ALA A 16 0.21 0.49 1.07
CA ALA A 16 0.00 -0.94 1.28
C ALA A 16 -0.74 -1.24 2.60
N TRP A 17 -1.59 -0.35 3.05
CA TRP A 17 -2.24 -0.39 4.37
C TRP A 17 -3.71 -0.82 4.35
N TYR A 18 -4.30 -1.03 3.16
CA TYR A 18 -5.69 -1.42 3.04
C TYR A 18 -5.89 -2.90 3.36
N GLY A 19 -6.91 -3.19 4.16
CA GLY A 19 -7.32 -4.55 4.46
C GLY A 19 -8.82 -4.73 4.35
N ASN A 20 -9.26 -5.93 4.02
CA ASN A 20 -10.67 -6.28 3.99
C ASN A 20 -11.00 -7.45 4.90
N LYS A 21 -12.30 -7.61 5.18
CA LYS A 21 -12.79 -8.64 6.10
C LYS A 21 -12.53 -10.06 5.60
N GLU A 22 -12.57 -10.27 4.29
CA GLU A 22 -12.42 -11.60 3.67
C GLU A 22 -10.99 -12.14 3.82
N ILE A 23 -9.98 -11.30 3.61
CA ILE A 23 -8.57 -11.70 3.63
C ILE A 23 -7.92 -11.44 4.99
N ASP A 24 -8.25 -10.30 5.62
CA ASP A 24 -7.56 -9.82 6.82
C ASP A 24 -8.39 -9.98 8.10
N GLY A 25 -9.61 -10.49 8.00
CA GLY A 25 -10.54 -10.65 9.11
C GLY A 25 -11.22 -9.36 9.57
N SER A 26 -10.78 -8.19 9.09
CA SER A 26 -11.35 -6.89 9.41
C SER A 26 -11.06 -5.86 8.31
N GLN A 27 -11.87 -4.82 8.26
CA GLN A 27 -11.58 -3.66 7.43
C GLN A 27 -10.40 -2.87 8.00
N ARG A 28 -9.51 -2.39 7.11
CA ARG A 28 -8.41 -1.49 7.45
C ARG A 28 -8.35 -0.36 6.44
N HIS A 29 -8.27 0.86 6.92
CA HIS A 29 -8.28 2.12 6.17
C HIS A 29 -9.53 2.36 5.31
N TRP A 30 -10.24 1.33 4.87
CA TRP A 30 -11.58 1.49 4.27
C TRP A 30 -12.59 2.03 5.26
N ASN A 31 -12.40 1.73 6.54
CA ASN A 31 -13.16 2.24 7.67
C ASN A 31 -12.44 3.40 8.39
N HIS A 32 -11.59 4.16 7.72
CA HIS A 32 -10.85 5.26 8.34
C HIS A 32 -11.70 6.52 8.44
N GLU A 33 -11.79 7.08 9.63
CA GLU A 33 -12.56 8.27 9.94
C GLU A 33 -11.79 9.53 9.51
N VAL A 34 -11.83 9.87 8.22
CA VAL A 34 -11.13 11.03 7.67
C VAL A 34 -12.05 12.11 7.13
N LEU A 35 -13.33 11.81 6.91
CA LEU A 35 -14.28 12.72 6.33
C LEU A 35 -15.29 13.22 7.37
N PRO A 36 -15.66 14.52 7.36
CA PRO A 36 -16.53 15.11 8.40
C PRO A 36 -17.90 14.43 8.53
N HIS A 37 -18.45 13.88 7.46
CA HIS A 37 -19.75 13.21 7.48
C HIS A 37 -19.72 11.85 8.19
N TRP A 38 -18.54 11.32 8.53
CA TRP A 38 -18.39 10.09 9.30
C TRP A 38 -18.24 10.31 10.80
N SER A 39 -18.30 11.54 11.27
CA SER A 39 -18.14 11.88 12.69
C SER A 39 -19.18 11.26 13.62
N ASN A 40 -20.28 10.73 13.10
CA ASN A 40 -21.36 10.10 13.87
C ASN A 40 -21.34 8.56 13.87
N ASN A 41 -20.40 7.96 13.25
CA ASN A 41 -19.85 6.67 13.56
C ASN A 41 -20.71 5.43 13.72
N THR A 42 -21.14 4.84 12.63
CA THR A 42 -21.69 3.47 12.63
C THR A 42 -20.99 2.55 11.63
N TRP A 43 -19.90 2.97 11.09
CA TRP A 43 -19.26 2.37 9.92
C TRP A 43 -18.40 1.13 10.20
N ASN A 44 -18.17 0.77 11.45
CA ASN A 44 -17.54 -0.51 11.80
C ASN A 44 -18.36 -1.73 11.37
N ASP A 45 -19.68 -1.54 11.20
CA ASP A 45 -20.62 -2.60 10.84
C ASP A 45 -21.26 -2.39 9.46
N LEU A 46 -20.83 -1.37 8.72
CA LEU A 46 -21.41 -1.08 7.41
C LEU A 46 -20.97 -2.14 6.39
N PRO A 47 -21.92 -2.61 5.58
CA PRO A 47 -21.60 -3.46 4.45
C PRO A 47 -20.77 -2.71 3.42
N ASP A 48 -19.92 -3.43 2.70
CA ASP A 48 -19.04 -2.92 1.65
C ASP A 48 -19.87 -2.54 0.40
N PHE A 49 -20.68 -1.49 0.51
CA PHE A 49 -21.45 -1.03 -0.65
C PHE A 49 -20.62 -0.14 -1.56
N PRO A 50 -20.74 -0.32 -2.89
CA PRO A 50 -20.27 0.67 -3.83
C PRO A 50 -21.13 1.92 -3.70
N GLY A 51 -20.59 2.98 -3.08
CA GLY A 51 -21.39 4.18 -2.90
C GLY A 51 -20.82 5.23 -1.97
N GLY A 52 -19.53 5.29 -1.81
CA GLY A 52 -18.85 6.48 -1.29
C GLY A 52 -19.00 6.76 0.20
N ASP A 53 -20.17 6.77 0.73
CA ASP A 53 -20.39 7.17 2.13
C ASP A 53 -20.03 6.07 3.14
N ASP A 54 -19.82 4.87 2.66
CA ASP A 54 -19.58 3.69 3.50
C ASP A 54 -18.10 3.33 3.65
N ILE A 55 -17.20 4.05 2.97
CA ILE A 55 -15.77 3.74 2.98
C ILE A 55 -14.89 4.95 3.22
N GLY A 56 -13.66 4.71 3.69
CA GLY A 56 -12.60 5.68 3.95
C GLY A 56 -12.01 6.34 2.70
N ALA A 57 -12.79 6.55 1.66
CA ALA A 57 -12.37 7.16 0.41
C ALA A 57 -13.50 7.94 -0.25
N ASN A 58 -13.15 9.01 -0.99
CA ASN A 58 -14.14 9.81 -1.73
C ASN A 58 -14.76 9.05 -2.91
N PHE A 59 -14.08 8.03 -3.41
CA PHE A 59 -14.53 7.24 -4.54
C PHE A 59 -14.40 5.77 -4.25
N TYR A 60 -15.40 4.98 -4.60
CA TYR A 60 -15.36 3.55 -4.50
C TYR A 60 -14.41 2.97 -5.56
N PRO A 61 -13.39 2.20 -5.17
CA PRO A 61 -12.43 1.68 -6.13
C PRO A 61 -13.06 0.61 -7.02
N LYS A 62 -12.68 0.57 -8.28
CA LYS A 62 -13.15 -0.46 -9.23
C LYS A 62 -12.81 -1.89 -8.79
N LEU A 63 -11.79 -2.06 -7.97
CA LEU A 63 -11.39 -3.35 -7.40
C LEU A 63 -12.14 -3.69 -6.10
N GLY A 64 -13.11 -2.87 -5.69
CA GLY A 64 -13.78 -3.01 -4.41
C GLY A 64 -12.89 -2.63 -3.22
N ASN A 65 -13.32 -2.94 -2.02
CA ASN A 65 -12.52 -2.79 -0.80
C ASN A 65 -11.46 -3.89 -0.74
N TYR A 66 -10.41 -3.72 -1.51
CA TYR A 66 -9.34 -4.70 -1.65
C TYR A 66 -8.46 -4.80 -0.40
N SER A 67 -7.75 -5.91 -0.27
CA SER A 67 -6.65 -6.06 0.66
C SER A 67 -5.31 -5.81 -0.03
N SER A 68 -4.41 -5.11 0.68
CA SER A 68 -3.01 -4.97 0.28
C SER A 68 -2.18 -6.25 0.53
N ASN A 69 -2.78 -7.28 1.15
CA ASN A 69 -2.21 -8.62 1.26
C ASN A 69 -2.67 -9.56 0.14
N ASP A 70 -3.58 -9.11 -0.74
CA ASP A 70 -4.06 -9.92 -1.86
C ASP A 70 -3.08 -9.89 -3.04
N LEU A 71 -2.50 -11.05 -3.34
CA LEU A 71 -1.61 -11.26 -4.49
C LEU A 71 -2.23 -10.77 -5.80
N SER A 72 -3.52 -11.04 -6.03
CA SER A 72 -4.24 -10.65 -7.24
C SER A 72 -4.33 -9.12 -7.37
N THR A 73 -4.65 -8.45 -6.27
CA THR A 73 -4.74 -6.99 -6.20
C THR A 73 -3.39 -6.34 -6.44
N ILE A 74 -2.34 -6.79 -5.73
CA ILE A 74 -0.98 -6.26 -5.91
C ILE A 74 -0.54 -6.44 -7.37
N SER A 75 -0.75 -7.63 -7.95
CA SER A 75 -0.40 -7.91 -9.34
C SER A 75 -1.11 -7.00 -10.32
N LYS A 76 -2.39 -6.70 -10.10
CA LYS A 76 -3.16 -5.75 -10.92
C LYS A 76 -2.61 -4.32 -10.80
N HIS A 77 -2.30 -3.88 -9.57
CA HIS A 77 -1.71 -2.56 -9.33
C HIS A 77 -0.36 -2.41 -10.03
N ILE A 78 0.55 -3.35 -9.85
CA ILE A 78 1.88 -3.35 -10.47
C ILE A 78 1.76 -3.37 -12.01
N ASN A 79 0.84 -4.15 -12.58
CA ASN A 79 0.58 -4.13 -14.01
C ASN A 79 0.05 -2.78 -14.52
N MET A 80 -0.83 -2.10 -13.75
CA MET A 80 -1.30 -0.76 -14.11
C MET A 80 -0.17 0.27 -14.08
N ILE A 81 0.68 0.23 -13.05
CA ILE A 81 1.87 1.07 -12.88
C ILE A 81 2.84 0.86 -14.05
N LYS A 82 3.13 -0.39 -14.40
CA LYS A 82 3.95 -0.73 -15.56
C LYS A 82 3.39 -0.18 -16.88
N ARG A 83 2.09 -0.34 -17.11
CA ARG A 83 1.41 0.19 -18.30
C ARG A 83 1.46 1.72 -18.38
N ALA A 84 1.53 2.39 -17.25
CA ALA A 84 1.74 3.84 -17.17
C ALA A 84 3.21 4.26 -17.45
N GLY A 85 4.14 3.31 -17.61
CA GLY A 85 5.56 3.56 -17.84
C GLY A 85 6.32 3.99 -16.58
N ILE A 86 5.73 3.82 -15.38
CA ILE A 86 6.34 4.18 -14.10
C ILE A 86 7.33 3.10 -13.70
N GLY A 87 8.60 3.47 -13.46
CA GLY A 87 9.68 2.55 -13.16
C GLY A 87 9.91 2.31 -11.67
N VAL A 88 9.39 3.15 -10.79
CA VAL A 88 9.61 3.07 -9.34
C VAL A 88 8.32 3.26 -8.57
N ILE A 89 8.06 2.38 -7.60
CA ILE A 89 7.08 2.63 -6.55
C ILE A 89 7.79 3.08 -5.28
N THR A 90 7.21 4.04 -4.56
CA THR A 90 7.67 4.49 -3.25
C THR A 90 6.68 4.00 -2.21
N LEU A 91 7.05 2.96 -1.51
CA LEU A 91 6.21 2.29 -0.53
C LEU A 91 6.13 3.11 0.76
N SER A 92 4.93 3.51 1.14
CA SER A 92 4.64 4.11 2.44
C SER A 92 4.83 3.05 3.52
N TRP A 93 5.82 3.24 4.41
CA TRP A 93 6.20 2.25 5.41
C TRP A 93 6.29 2.85 6.82
N TRP A 94 5.54 2.28 7.75
CA TRP A 94 5.37 2.78 9.12
C TRP A 94 6.23 2.09 10.16
N GLY A 95 6.97 1.06 9.77
CA GLY A 95 7.92 0.38 10.66
C GLY A 95 7.79 -1.13 10.65
N GLU A 96 8.70 -1.77 11.37
CA GLU A 96 8.74 -3.20 11.61
C GLU A 96 7.45 -3.71 12.26
N ASP A 97 7.01 -4.91 11.90
CA ASP A 97 5.81 -5.60 12.40
C ASP A 97 4.46 -4.91 12.13
N THR A 98 4.45 -3.81 11.38
CA THR A 98 3.19 -3.18 10.95
C THR A 98 2.45 -4.05 9.93
N PHE A 99 1.21 -3.68 9.62
CA PHE A 99 0.44 -4.38 8.60
C PHE A 99 1.11 -4.28 7.22
N GLU A 100 1.65 -3.11 6.89
CA GLU A 100 2.36 -2.85 5.63
C GLU A 100 3.66 -3.64 5.56
N ASP A 101 4.38 -3.76 6.67
CA ASP A 101 5.64 -4.48 6.71
C ASP A 101 5.52 -5.95 6.30
N LYS A 102 4.43 -6.59 6.73
CA LYS A 102 4.16 -8.00 6.43
C LYS A 102 4.00 -8.30 4.94
N ASN A 103 3.58 -7.33 4.16
CA ASN A 103 3.39 -7.51 2.72
C ASN A 103 4.51 -6.93 1.85
N VAL A 104 5.52 -6.29 2.45
CA VAL A 104 6.68 -5.72 1.73
C VAL A 104 7.32 -6.74 0.81
N LYS A 105 7.63 -7.93 1.33
CA LYS A 105 8.29 -8.97 0.53
C LYS A 105 7.45 -9.37 -0.68
N LEU A 106 6.16 -9.57 -0.52
CA LEU A 106 5.25 -9.94 -1.60
C LEU A 106 5.20 -8.84 -2.68
N ILE A 107 5.11 -7.57 -2.25
CA ILE A 107 5.11 -6.43 -3.16
C ILE A 107 6.42 -6.36 -3.93
N MET A 108 7.57 -6.53 -3.27
CA MET A 108 8.88 -6.50 -3.90
C MET A 108 9.04 -7.63 -4.93
N ASP A 109 8.63 -8.85 -4.60
CA ASP A 109 8.71 -10.01 -5.50
C ASP A 109 7.89 -9.78 -6.77
N ILE A 110 6.68 -9.22 -6.65
CA ILE A 110 5.82 -8.93 -7.81
C ILE A 110 6.37 -7.76 -8.63
N ALA A 111 6.87 -6.73 -7.97
CA ALA A 111 7.47 -5.56 -8.63
C ALA A 111 8.72 -5.97 -9.43
N ASP A 112 9.60 -6.77 -8.82
CA ASP A 112 10.82 -7.26 -9.47
C ASP A 112 10.52 -8.09 -10.72
N ALA A 113 9.55 -9.01 -10.64
CA ALA A 113 9.09 -9.80 -11.79
C ALA A 113 8.61 -8.91 -12.97
N GLN A 114 8.17 -7.68 -12.68
CA GLN A 114 7.76 -6.69 -13.67
C GLN A 114 8.84 -5.62 -13.97
N LYS A 115 10.04 -5.74 -13.39
CA LYS A 115 11.18 -4.82 -13.50
C LYS A 115 10.87 -3.42 -12.92
N ILE A 116 9.94 -3.32 -11.99
CA ILE A 116 9.64 -2.10 -11.24
C ILE A 116 10.49 -2.11 -9.97
N LYS A 117 11.19 -1.01 -9.72
CA LYS A 117 11.98 -0.83 -8.49
C LYS A 117 11.08 -0.39 -7.34
N VAL A 118 11.49 -0.75 -6.13
CA VAL A 118 10.84 -0.34 -4.89
C VAL A 118 11.78 0.57 -4.11
N SER A 119 11.27 1.71 -3.69
CA SER A 119 11.87 2.58 -2.69
C SER A 119 10.96 2.70 -1.48
N PHE A 120 11.48 3.17 -0.36
CA PHE A 120 10.72 3.29 0.89
C PHE A 120 10.57 4.75 1.29
N HIS A 121 9.34 5.13 1.64
CA HIS A 121 9.06 6.35 2.37
C HIS A 121 8.89 6.00 3.84
N LEU A 122 9.84 6.42 4.67
CA LEU A 122 9.79 6.22 6.12
C LEU A 122 8.80 7.21 6.72
N GLU A 123 7.64 6.74 7.10
CA GLU A 123 6.57 7.57 7.65
C GLU A 123 6.94 8.15 9.03
N PRO A 124 6.39 9.31 9.42
CA PRO A 124 6.69 9.92 10.70
C PRO A 124 6.05 9.16 11.86
N THR A 125 6.85 8.55 12.72
CA THR A 125 6.39 7.97 13.99
C THR A 125 6.52 8.99 15.13
N LYS A 126 5.66 8.89 16.17
CA LYS A 126 5.63 9.86 17.29
C LYS A 126 6.98 10.03 18.01
N ASP A 127 7.78 8.97 18.07
CA ASP A 127 9.06 8.88 18.77
C ASP A 127 10.24 8.78 17.79
N ARG A 128 10.14 9.45 16.64
CA ARG A 128 11.17 9.44 15.60
C ARG A 128 12.41 10.18 16.05
N THR A 129 13.51 9.45 16.27
CA THR A 129 14.86 9.96 16.52
C THR A 129 15.79 9.55 15.39
N ALA A 130 16.99 10.15 15.33
CA ALA A 130 18.01 9.77 14.37
C ALA A 130 18.42 8.30 14.51
N GLU A 131 18.56 7.82 15.74
CA GLU A 131 18.90 6.43 16.05
C GLU A 131 17.81 5.47 15.57
N LYS A 132 16.53 5.84 15.76
CA LYS A 132 15.40 5.05 15.27
C LYS A 132 15.37 4.98 13.76
N VAL A 133 15.59 6.09 13.08
CA VAL A 133 15.68 6.11 11.60
C VAL A 133 16.80 5.21 11.10
N VAL A 134 17.97 5.24 11.73
CA VAL A 134 19.08 4.33 11.39
C VAL A 134 18.70 2.87 11.57
N LYS A 135 18.00 2.51 12.66
CA LYS A 135 17.49 1.15 12.86
C LYS A 135 16.51 0.73 11.78
N MET A 136 15.57 1.62 11.43
CA MET A 136 14.59 1.37 10.37
C MET A 136 15.26 1.12 9.01
N ILE A 137 16.28 1.93 8.67
CA ILE A 137 17.04 1.75 7.42
C ILE A 137 17.78 0.40 7.43
N LYS A 138 18.45 0.05 8.54
CA LYS A 138 19.13 -1.25 8.66
C LYS A 138 18.14 -2.41 8.51
N TYR A 139 17.00 -2.35 9.20
CA TYR A 139 15.96 -3.36 9.09
C TYR A 139 15.54 -3.58 7.63
N ILE A 140 15.24 -2.49 6.91
CA ILE A 140 14.87 -2.57 5.49
C ILE A 140 15.99 -3.22 4.68
N LEU A 141 17.24 -2.78 4.85
CA LEU A 141 18.37 -3.33 4.10
C LEU A 141 18.59 -4.81 4.39
N ASP A 142 18.50 -5.23 5.64
CA ASP A 142 18.71 -6.61 6.06
C ASP A 142 17.60 -7.54 5.53
N ASN A 143 16.35 -7.05 5.45
CA ASN A 143 15.21 -7.83 4.99
C ASN A 143 14.92 -7.72 3.48
N SER A 144 15.49 -6.71 2.81
CA SER A 144 15.31 -6.48 1.36
C SER A 144 16.45 -7.06 0.51
N ASN A 145 17.62 -7.32 1.09
CA ASN A 145 18.84 -7.75 0.40
C ASN A 145 18.93 -9.27 0.13
N SER A 146 17.85 -10.00 0.19
CA SER A 146 17.86 -11.44 -0.08
C SER A 146 17.93 -11.79 -1.58
N ARG A 147 18.40 -10.86 -2.44
CA ARG A 147 18.68 -11.11 -3.86
C ARG A 147 19.86 -10.28 -4.36
#